data_b5cf26f721042b2d265080e0403d82bd
#
_entry.id   b5cf26f721042b2d265080e0403d82bd
#
_cell.length_a   1.000
_cell.length_b   1.000
_cell.length_c   1.000
_cell.angle_alpha   90.00
_cell.angle_beta   90.00
_cell.angle_gamma   90.00
#
_symmetry.space_group_name_H-M   'P 1'
#
loop_
_entity.id
_entity.type
_entity.pdbx_description
1 polymer ?
#
loop_
_entity_poly.entity_id
_entity_poly.type
_entity_poly.pdbx_seq_one_letter_code
_entity_poly.pdbx_strand_id
1 'polypeptide(L)'
;MERRDFLRTLACASAMGMLSSFPLEAKKKLRDSKWRGFNLLNYFTAGYPKPFDEEEFKWIRDWGFNFVRLPLSYWNWSKPGEYYQMDEKVLADIDHAVQWGQKYGIHVCINLHRAPGYCVNKPEEPENLFRDQSALDGCAHQWSVFARRYKGISSKHLSFNLLNEVADIPDADYERVVRRLTDEIRSISPKRVIMIDGLQWGGRPLLSIQDLPNIIQCGRGYQPMLISHYEASWVFGDHPMQIPRNQLAWPLDADGHHYDKKWLQAMLRKSWTPLLEQGGHVFIGEFGSHNHTPHQVALDWLDDNLAIFQENGWGWALWNLSGSFGIMDSHREDVDYEDFHGHKLDRRMLQLLLKYV
;
A
#
# COMPACT_ATOMS: atom_id res chain seq x y z
N MET A 1 -30.77 -77.45 16.72
CA MET A 1 -31.40 -76.94 17.96
C MET A 1 -30.97 -75.51 18.08
N GLU A 2 -31.87 -74.73 17.64
CA GLU A 2 -32.69 -73.68 18.27
C GLU A 2 -31.88 -72.45 18.65
N ARG A 3 -32.02 -71.37 17.88
CA ARG A 3 -32.97 -70.29 17.97
C ARG A 3 -33.19 -69.79 19.41
N ARG A 4 -32.69 -68.55 19.71
CA ARG A 4 -33.53 -67.39 20.09
C ARG A 4 -32.71 -66.34 20.75
N ASP A 5 -32.83 -65.18 20.12
CA ASP A 5 -33.11 -63.86 20.72
C ASP A 5 -32.26 -63.39 21.92
N PHE A 6 -31.44 -62.40 21.65
CA PHE A 6 -31.33 -61.31 22.58
C PHE A 6 -31.05 -60.00 21.84
N LEU A 7 -32.12 -59.28 21.57
CA LEU A 7 -32.11 -57.82 21.40
C LEU A 7 -31.69 -57.22 22.72
N ARG A 8 -30.52 -56.61 22.77
CA ARG A 8 -30.15 -55.64 23.83
C ARG A 8 -29.46 -54.46 23.16
N THR A 9 -30.28 -53.44 22.96
CA THR A 9 -30.01 -52.04 23.14
C THR A 9 -28.54 -51.66 23.32
N LEU A 10 -27.86 -51.35 22.19
CA LEU A 10 -26.70 -50.45 22.23
C LEU A 10 -27.26 -49.03 22.29
N ALA A 11 -27.21 -48.45 23.48
CA ALA A 11 -27.31 -46.98 23.64
C ALA A 11 -26.11 -46.36 22.94
N CYS A 12 -26.31 -45.84 21.73
CA CYS A 12 -25.41 -44.88 21.12
C CYS A 12 -25.41 -43.63 21.96
N ALA A 13 -24.41 -43.51 22.82
CA ALA A 13 -24.04 -42.21 23.36
C ALA A 13 -23.55 -41.36 22.17
N SER A 14 -24.46 -40.61 21.61
CA SER A 14 -24.15 -39.47 20.72
C SER A 14 -23.37 -38.46 21.56
N ALA A 15 -22.05 -38.53 21.49
CA ALA A 15 -21.20 -37.42 21.81
C ALA A 15 -21.54 -36.30 20.81
N MET A 16 -22.54 -35.51 21.12
CA MET A 16 -22.69 -34.16 20.56
C MET A 16 -21.46 -33.41 20.96
N GLY A 17 -20.47 -33.38 20.05
CA GLY A 17 -19.43 -32.39 20.08
C GLY A 17 -20.11 -31.02 20.04
N MET A 18 -20.14 -30.34 21.19
CA MET A 18 -20.38 -28.92 21.22
C MET A 18 -19.29 -28.26 20.39
N LEU A 19 -19.55 -28.10 19.10
CA LEU A 19 -18.93 -27.04 18.31
C LEU A 19 -19.35 -25.75 19.05
N SER A 20 -18.48 -25.27 19.94
CA SER A 20 -18.54 -23.93 20.42
C SER A 20 -18.46 -23.04 19.18
N SER A 21 -19.61 -22.61 18.70
CA SER A 21 -19.73 -21.48 17.80
C SER A 21 -19.17 -20.29 18.61
N PHE A 22 -17.87 -20.06 18.48
CA PHE A 22 -17.35 -18.74 18.82
C PHE A 22 -18.17 -17.78 18.00
N PRO A 23 -18.85 -16.80 18.61
CA PRO A 23 -19.52 -15.77 17.84
C PRO A 23 -18.42 -15.14 16.98
N LEU A 24 -18.61 -15.14 15.66
CA LEU A 24 -17.84 -14.29 14.77
C LEU A 24 -18.13 -12.87 15.29
N GLU A 25 -17.30 -12.37 16.21
CA GLU A 25 -17.31 -10.94 16.51
C GLU A 25 -17.16 -10.26 15.16
N ALA A 26 -18.19 -9.51 14.78
CA ALA A 26 -18.17 -8.76 13.53
C ALA A 26 -16.87 -7.95 13.54
N LYS A 27 -15.90 -8.35 12.71
CA LYS A 27 -14.58 -7.71 12.64
C LYS A 27 -14.84 -6.21 12.54
N LYS A 28 -14.43 -5.47 13.55
CA LYS A 28 -14.70 -4.03 13.66
C LYS A 28 -14.19 -3.38 12.38
N LYS A 29 -15.10 -2.80 11.59
CA LYS A 29 -14.78 -2.21 10.29
C LYS A 29 -13.64 -1.19 10.48
N LEU A 30 -12.48 -1.47 9.92
CA LEU A 30 -11.37 -0.53 9.90
C LEU A 30 -11.81 0.72 9.11
N ARG A 31 -11.20 1.88 9.38
CA ARG A 31 -11.58 3.14 8.72
C ARG A 31 -10.87 3.37 7.38
N ASP A 32 -10.11 2.39 6.92
CA ASP A 32 -9.34 2.40 5.67
C ASP A 32 -10.16 2.75 4.43
N SER A 33 -11.44 2.33 4.38
CA SER A 33 -12.34 2.66 3.28
C SER A 33 -12.62 4.16 3.11
N LYS A 34 -12.21 4.98 4.08
CA LYS A 34 -12.36 6.44 4.06
C LYS A 34 -11.04 7.17 3.86
N TRP A 35 -9.93 6.48 3.81
CA TRP A 35 -8.64 7.11 3.61
C TRP A 35 -8.43 7.47 2.15
N ARG A 36 -8.13 8.74 1.91
CA ARG A 36 -7.90 9.35 0.59
C ARG A 36 -6.72 10.28 0.71
N GLY A 37 -5.74 10.13 -0.14
CA GLY A 37 -4.59 11.02 -0.04
C GLY A 37 -3.43 10.68 -0.97
N PHE A 38 -2.21 10.86 -0.47
CA PHE A 38 -1.02 10.91 -1.28
C PHE A 38 0.15 10.15 -0.67
N ASN A 39 1.08 9.74 -1.51
CA ASN A 39 2.44 9.38 -1.12
C ASN A 39 3.31 10.63 -1.08
N LEU A 40 4.07 10.85 0.01
CA LEU A 40 5.03 11.92 0.18
C LEU A 40 6.45 11.34 0.10
N LEU A 41 7.22 11.77 -0.91
CA LEU A 41 8.46 11.08 -1.31
C LEU A 41 9.74 11.66 -0.67
N ASN A 42 9.63 12.42 0.42
CA ASN A 42 10.72 13.17 1.04
C ASN A 42 11.96 12.32 1.39
N TYR A 43 11.75 11.09 1.87
CA TYR A 43 12.80 10.13 2.22
C TYR A 43 12.76 8.84 1.37
N PHE A 44 12.13 8.91 0.20
CA PHE A 44 12.03 7.79 -0.73
C PHE A 44 13.40 7.35 -1.26
N THR A 45 14.25 8.30 -1.63
CA THR A 45 15.59 8.05 -2.19
C THR A 45 16.66 8.42 -1.18
N ALA A 46 17.65 7.55 -0.99
CA ALA A 46 18.83 7.85 -0.19
C ALA A 46 19.74 8.86 -0.89
N GLY A 47 20.40 9.72 -0.09
CA GLY A 47 21.40 10.69 -0.56
C GLY A 47 20.82 12.05 -0.95
N TYR A 48 19.51 12.17 -1.10
CA TYR A 48 18.84 13.45 -1.38
C TYR A 48 17.56 13.60 -0.53
N PRO A 49 17.65 13.40 0.81
CA PRO A 49 16.48 13.55 1.65
C PRO A 49 16.02 15.00 1.63
N LYS A 50 14.72 15.21 1.47
CA LYS A 50 14.07 16.49 1.70
C LYS A 50 13.29 16.36 3.00
N PRO A 51 13.44 17.26 3.99
CA PRO A 51 12.56 17.28 5.15
C PRO A 51 11.10 17.37 4.73
N PHE A 52 10.21 16.79 5.55
CA PHE A 52 8.78 16.97 5.37
C PHE A 52 8.40 18.44 5.56
N ASP A 53 7.35 18.88 4.89
CA ASP A 53 6.85 20.26 4.97
C ASP A 53 5.46 20.30 5.60
N GLU A 54 5.30 21.12 6.62
CA GLU A 54 4.00 21.33 7.28
C GLU A 54 2.95 21.90 6.33
N GLU A 55 3.36 22.73 5.37
CA GLU A 55 2.43 23.32 4.41
C GLU A 55 1.76 22.24 3.53
N GLU A 56 2.47 21.17 3.14
CA GLU A 56 1.87 20.06 2.41
C GLU A 56 0.72 19.42 3.20
N PHE A 57 0.88 19.25 4.52
CA PHE A 57 -0.19 18.74 5.38
C PHE A 57 -1.38 19.67 5.49
N LYS A 58 -1.16 21.00 5.51
CA LYS A 58 -2.24 21.98 5.49
C LYS A 58 -3.00 21.93 4.17
N TRP A 59 -2.31 21.89 3.04
CA TRP A 59 -2.95 21.83 1.72
C TRP A 59 -3.76 20.54 1.56
N ILE A 60 -3.19 19.38 1.95
CA ILE A 60 -3.88 18.09 1.93
C ILE A 60 -5.19 18.15 2.74
N ARG A 61 -5.14 18.71 3.96
CA ARG A 61 -6.34 18.90 4.79
C ARG A 61 -7.33 19.85 4.14
N ASP A 62 -6.87 21.00 3.63
CA ASP A 62 -7.73 22.06 3.10
C ASP A 62 -8.45 21.60 1.83
N TRP A 63 -7.85 20.72 1.07
CA TRP A 63 -8.49 20.02 -0.05
C TRP A 63 -9.44 18.91 0.39
N GLY A 64 -9.47 18.53 1.67
CA GLY A 64 -10.37 17.52 2.21
C GLY A 64 -9.80 16.09 2.26
N PHE A 65 -8.53 15.88 1.89
CA PHE A 65 -7.86 14.60 2.02
C PHE A 65 -7.45 14.32 3.46
N ASN A 66 -7.30 13.05 3.81
CA ASN A 66 -7.13 12.62 5.20
C ASN A 66 -6.09 11.52 5.39
N PHE A 67 -5.25 11.26 4.39
CA PHE A 67 -4.26 10.20 4.43
C PHE A 67 -2.96 10.59 3.74
N VAL A 68 -1.84 10.22 4.33
CA VAL A 68 -0.53 10.23 3.68
C VAL A 68 0.21 8.93 3.94
N ARG A 69 0.86 8.40 2.92
CA ARG A 69 1.83 7.32 3.04
C ARG A 69 3.22 7.92 2.87
N LEU A 70 4.14 7.52 3.73
CA LEU A 70 5.53 7.94 3.73
C LEU A 70 6.39 6.76 3.27
N PRO A 71 6.69 6.64 1.97
CA PRO A 71 7.61 5.62 1.47
C PRO A 71 9.05 6.02 1.83
N LEU A 72 9.65 5.28 2.75
CA LEU A 72 10.94 5.60 3.34
C LEU A 72 12.00 4.57 2.94
N SER A 73 13.19 5.04 2.56
CA SER A 73 14.37 4.20 2.43
C SER A 73 15.16 4.19 3.74
N TYR A 74 15.41 3.02 4.32
CA TYR A 74 16.20 2.92 5.55
C TYR A 74 17.65 3.42 5.38
N TRP A 75 18.13 3.52 4.15
CA TRP A 75 19.46 4.10 3.85
C TRP A 75 19.59 5.57 4.22
N ASN A 76 18.48 6.26 4.51
CA ASN A 76 18.51 7.65 5.00
C ASN A 76 18.92 7.74 6.48
N TRP A 77 18.76 6.68 7.27
CA TRP A 77 19.07 6.67 8.71
C TRP A 77 19.97 5.52 9.15
N SER A 78 20.33 4.60 8.25
CA SER A 78 21.15 3.43 8.54
C SER A 78 21.87 2.97 7.27
N LYS A 79 22.67 1.92 7.39
CA LYS A 79 23.40 1.33 6.25
C LYS A 79 23.20 -0.19 6.21
N PRO A 80 23.40 -0.84 5.05
CA PRO A 80 23.46 -2.28 4.98
C PRO A 80 24.45 -2.87 5.99
N GLY A 81 24.01 -3.86 6.76
CA GLY A 81 24.79 -4.48 7.82
C GLY A 81 24.86 -3.69 9.15
N GLU A 82 24.51 -2.40 9.16
CA GLU A 82 24.50 -1.55 10.36
C GLU A 82 23.07 -1.28 10.85
N TYR A 83 22.15 -2.23 10.74
CA TYR A 83 20.71 -2.07 10.91
C TYR A 83 20.25 -1.56 12.28
N TYR A 84 21.10 -1.69 13.31
CA TYR A 84 20.80 -1.32 14.69
C TYR A 84 21.16 0.12 15.04
N GLN A 85 21.86 0.82 14.16
CA GLN A 85 22.22 2.23 14.33
C GLN A 85 21.31 3.06 13.41
N MET A 86 20.54 3.96 14.01
CA MET A 86 19.61 4.81 13.29
C MET A 86 19.88 6.28 13.59
N ASP A 87 19.95 7.12 12.54
CA ASP A 87 20.16 8.56 12.68
C ASP A 87 18.93 9.25 13.26
N GLU A 88 19.07 9.74 14.50
CA GLU A 88 18.01 10.44 15.23
C GLU A 88 17.54 11.72 14.55
N LYS A 89 18.37 12.39 13.74
CA LYS A 89 17.95 13.59 13.01
C LYS A 89 16.88 13.26 11.96
N VAL A 90 17.07 12.16 11.24
CA VAL A 90 16.10 11.69 10.25
C VAL A 90 14.84 11.19 10.94
N LEU A 91 14.97 10.46 12.05
CA LEU A 91 13.82 10.00 12.82
C LEU A 91 13.01 11.16 13.40
N ALA A 92 13.67 12.23 13.84
CA ALA A 92 13.00 13.45 14.35
C ALA A 92 12.20 14.17 13.26
N ASP A 93 12.64 14.14 12.00
CA ASP A 93 11.87 14.70 10.90
C ASP A 93 10.63 13.86 10.57
N ILE A 94 10.75 12.53 10.65
CA ILE A 94 9.58 11.63 10.54
C ILE A 94 8.58 11.90 11.68
N ASP A 95 9.07 12.24 12.90
CA ASP A 95 8.19 12.66 14.01
C ASP A 95 7.36 13.89 13.67
N HIS A 96 7.96 14.88 12.98
CA HIS A 96 7.22 16.06 12.54
C HIS A 96 6.06 15.67 11.63
N ALA A 97 6.28 14.81 10.63
CA ALA A 97 5.21 14.35 9.76
C ALA A 97 4.08 13.63 10.54
N VAL A 98 4.43 12.80 11.53
CA VAL A 98 3.45 12.13 12.40
C VAL A 98 2.69 13.14 13.28
N GLN A 99 3.37 14.14 13.82
CA GLN A 99 2.76 15.21 14.63
C GLN A 99 1.81 16.07 13.78
N TRP A 100 2.21 16.47 12.57
CA TRP A 100 1.34 17.22 11.66
C TRP A 100 0.14 16.41 11.21
N GLY A 101 0.32 15.11 10.96
CA GLY A 101 -0.80 14.21 10.72
C GLY A 101 -1.83 14.25 11.85
N GLN A 102 -1.39 14.18 13.12
CA GLN A 102 -2.29 14.32 14.28
C GLN A 102 -2.91 15.71 14.36
N LYS A 103 -2.11 16.78 14.16
CA LYS A 103 -2.54 18.18 14.22
C LYS A 103 -3.64 18.48 13.21
N TYR A 104 -3.51 17.96 11.98
CA TYR A 104 -4.41 18.26 10.87
C TYR A 104 -5.47 17.16 10.64
N GLY A 105 -5.50 16.11 11.45
CA GLY A 105 -6.47 15.02 11.33
C GLY A 105 -6.20 14.10 10.14
N ILE A 106 -4.97 14.08 9.64
CA ILE A 106 -4.50 13.23 8.54
C ILE A 106 -3.91 11.95 9.11
N HIS A 107 -4.34 10.79 8.60
CA HIS A 107 -3.73 9.51 8.94
C HIS A 107 -2.37 9.36 8.26
N VAL A 108 -1.34 9.05 9.04
CA VAL A 108 0.01 8.81 8.53
C VAL A 108 0.26 7.29 8.45
N CYS A 109 0.76 6.83 7.31
CA CYS A 109 1.22 5.46 7.13
C CYS A 109 2.73 5.44 6.87
N ILE A 110 3.51 4.99 7.83
CA ILE A 110 4.96 4.79 7.66
C ILE A 110 5.18 3.51 6.86
N ASN A 111 5.94 3.59 5.78
CA ASN A 111 6.30 2.46 4.94
C ASN A 111 7.82 2.33 4.81
N LEU A 112 8.35 1.12 4.98
CA LEU A 112 9.69 0.81 4.52
C LEU A 112 9.66 0.46 3.04
N HIS A 113 9.86 1.48 2.20
CA HIS A 113 9.95 1.30 0.75
C HIS A 113 11.22 0.54 0.37
N ARG A 114 12.31 0.87 1.04
CA ARG A 114 13.53 0.08 1.12
C ARG A 114 13.73 -0.35 2.56
N ALA A 115 13.67 -1.64 2.81
CA ALA A 115 13.87 -2.26 4.11
C ALA A 115 15.22 -3.00 4.16
N PRO A 116 15.79 -3.27 5.34
CA PRO A 116 16.92 -4.16 5.45
C PRO A 116 16.70 -5.48 4.71
N GLY A 117 17.54 -5.75 3.73
CA GLY A 117 17.49 -6.95 2.92
C GLY A 117 16.42 -7.01 1.83
N TYR A 118 15.64 -5.94 1.61
CA TYR A 118 14.64 -5.91 0.53
C TYR A 118 14.38 -4.53 -0.04
N CYS A 119 14.43 -4.44 -1.35
CA CYS A 119 13.84 -3.36 -2.13
C CYS A 119 13.49 -3.88 -3.53
N VAL A 120 12.35 -3.50 -4.06
CA VAL A 120 11.98 -3.78 -5.45
C VAL A 120 12.82 -2.96 -6.43
N ASN A 121 13.26 -1.77 -6.01
CA ASN A 121 14.08 -0.87 -6.83
C ASN A 121 15.57 -1.14 -6.65
N LYS A 122 16.33 -0.96 -7.72
CA LYS A 122 17.80 -1.00 -7.64
C LYS A 122 18.38 0.20 -6.86
N PRO A 123 19.59 0.09 -6.35
CA PRO A 123 20.44 -1.10 -6.33
C PRO A 123 19.88 -2.18 -5.40
N GLU A 124 20.26 -3.44 -5.66
CA GLU A 124 19.85 -4.57 -4.82
C GLU A 124 20.45 -4.44 -3.41
N GLU A 125 19.77 -5.03 -2.43
CA GLU A 125 20.30 -5.15 -1.07
C GLU A 125 21.37 -6.24 -1.02
N PRO A 126 22.44 -6.06 -0.22
CA PRO A 126 23.51 -7.05 -0.11
C PRO A 126 23.07 -8.35 0.59
N GLU A 127 22.03 -8.30 1.40
CA GLU A 127 21.40 -9.43 2.08
C GLU A 127 19.96 -9.60 1.60
N ASN A 128 19.38 -10.76 1.83
CA ASN A 128 18.01 -11.07 1.41
C ASN A 128 17.10 -11.27 2.62
N LEU A 129 16.13 -10.38 2.80
CA LEU A 129 15.17 -10.39 3.92
C LEU A 129 14.42 -11.72 4.09
N PHE A 130 14.20 -12.44 2.99
CA PHE A 130 13.45 -13.71 2.98
C PHE A 130 14.34 -14.93 3.22
N ARG A 131 15.66 -14.77 3.33
CA ARG A 131 16.62 -15.88 3.49
C ARG A 131 17.63 -15.63 4.62
N ASP A 132 18.08 -14.39 4.77
CA ASP A 132 19.15 -14.06 5.71
C ASP A 132 18.56 -13.58 7.04
N GLN A 133 18.89 -14.30 8.12
CA GLN A 133 18.36 -14.01 9.45
C GLN A 133 18.80 -12.63 9.95
N SER A 134 20.03 -12.20 9.62
CA SER A 134 20.56 -10.88 9.95
C SER A 134 19.69 -9.74 9.38
N ALA A 135 19.29 -9.84 8.12
CA ALA A 135 18.42 -8.86 7.48
C ALA A 135 17.01 -8.84 8.13
N LEU A 136 16.45 -10.02 8.42
CA LEU A 136 15.15 -10.14 9.08
C LEU A 136 15.18 -9.55 10.50
N ASP A 137 16.21 -9.85 11.28
CA ASP A 137 16.35 -9.30 12.64
C ASP A 137 16.63 -7.80 12.61
N GLY A 138 17.42 -7.32 11.65
CA GLY A 138 17.65 -5.91 11.41
C GLY A 138 16.35 -5.15 11.04
N CYS A 139 15.55 -5.72 10.13
CA CYS A 139 14.26 -5.15 9.76
C CYS A 139 13.28 -5.15 10.95
N ALA A 140 13.21 -6.23 11.71
CA ALA A 140 12.39 -6.33 12.92
C ALA A 140 12.83 -5.30 13.98
N HIS A 141 14.15 -5.10 14.15
CA HIS A 141 14.68 -4.08 15.05
C HIS A 141 14.20 -2.67 14.64
N GLN A 142 14.32 -2.29 13.36
CA GLN A 142 13.88 -0.98 12.90
C GLN A 142 12.38 -0.76 13.12
N TRP A 143 11.56 -1.77 12.85
CA TRP A 143 10.13 -1.70 13.18
C TRP A 143 9.87 -1.59 14.69
N SER A 144 10.70 -2.24 15.52
CA SER A 144 10.58 -2.10 16.98
C SER A 144 10.94 -0.68 17.46
N VAL A 145 11.90 -0.01 16.79
CA VAL A 145 12.21 1.41 17.07
C VAL A 145 11.00 2.29 16.75
N PHE A 146 10.41 2.16 15.57
CA PHE A 146 9.19 2.91 15.22
C PHE A 146 8.02 2.57 16.17
N ALA A 147 7.85 1.30 16.53
CA ALA A 147 6.79 0.89 17.46
C ALA A 147 6.95 1.50 18.84
N ARG A 148 8.17 1.58 19.36
CA ARG A 148 8.49 2.24 20.66
C ARG A 148 8.32 3.76 20.57
N ARG A 149 8.84 4.36 19.49
CA ARG A 149 8.81 5.80 19.25
C ARG A 149 7.38 6.34 19.21
N TYR A 150 6.48 5.61 18.60
CA TYR A 150 5.07 5.98 18.44
C TYR A 150 4.13 5.19 19.37
N LYS A 151 4.65 4.62 20.46
CA LYS A 151 3.83 3.96 21.47
C LYS A 151 2.83 4.97 22.06
N GLY A 152 1.56 4.59 22.08
CA GLY A 152 0.50 5.49 22.57
C GLY A 152 -0.22 6.29 21.50
N ILE A 153 0.36 6.47 20.29
CA ILE A 153 -0.37 7.04 19.18
C ILE A 153 -1.36 6.00 18.65
N SER A 154 -2.64 6.38 18.65
CA SER A 154 -3.73 5.51 18.20
C SER A 154 -3.58 5.12 16.73
N SER A 155 -3.98 3.89 16.39
CA SER A 155 -4.12 3.44 14.99
C SER A 155 -5.18 4.22 14.18
N LYS A 156 -5.91 5.14 14.81
CA LYS A 156 -6.72 6.13 14.12
C LYS A 156 -5.86 7.14 13.34
N HIS A 157 -4.64 7.40 13.83
CA HIS A 157 -3.73 8.43 13.30
C HIS A 157 -2.48 7.87 12.63
N LEU A 158 -2.11 6.62 12.95
CA LEU A 158 -0.86 6.03 12.48
C LEU A 158 -1.00 4.53 12.19
N SER A 159 -0.51 4.11 11.05
CA SER A 159 -0.32 2.71 10.65
C SER A 159 1.11 2.46 10.15
N PHE A 160 1.48 1.19 10.05
CA PHE A 160 2.77 0.76 9.54
C PHE A 160 2.57 -0.15 8.33
N ASN A 161 3.16 0.20 7.21
CA ASN A 161 3.20 -0.61 6.00
C ASN A 161 4.57 -1.29 5.90
N LEU A 162 4.60 -2.59 6.13
CA LEU A 162 5.82 -3.32 6.47
C LEU A 162 6.89 -3.26 5.37
N LEU A 163 6.51 -3.52 4.14
CA LEU A 163 7.38 -3.57 2.97
C LEU A 163 6.65 -2.95 1.78
N ASN A 164 7.41 -2.60 0.74
CA ASN A 164 6.85 -2.10 -0.51
C ASN A 164 6.92 -3.16 -1.61
N GLU A 165 5.81 -3.34 -2.33
CA GLU A 165 5.75 -4.07 -3.60
C GLU A 165 6.50 -5.40 -3.61
N VAL A 166 6.13 -6.30 -2.69
CA VAL A 166 6.78 -7.61 -2.62
C VAL A 166 6.60 -8.34 -3.95
N ALA A 167 7.73 -8.67 -4.58
CA ALA A 167 7.80 -9.30 -5.88
C ALA A 167 7.27 -10.73 -5.86
N ASP A 168 7.72 -11.57 -6.78
CA ASP A 168 7.32 -12.97 -6.84
C ASP A 168 8.14 -13.81 -5.83
N ILE A 169 7.71 -13.75 -4.57
CA ILE A 169 8.29 -14.47 -3.43
C ILE A 169 7.31 -15.60 -3.06
N PRO A 170 7.78 -16.79 -2.66
CA PRO A 170 6.91 -17.85 -2.16
C PRO A 170 6.07 -17.37 -0.98
N ASP A 171 4.77 -17.72 -0.96
CA ASP A 171 3.82 -17.30 0.08
C ASP A 171 4.33 -17.61 1.48
N ALA A 172 4.91 -18.81 1.69
CA ALA A 172 5.43 -19.21 2.99
C ALA A 172 6.61 -18.34 3.48
N ASP A 173 7.49 -17.91 2.57
CA ASP A 173 8.62 -17.05 2.91
C ASP A 173 8.13 -15.65 3.28
N TYR A 174 7.17 -15.11 2.52
CA TYR A 174 6.57 -13.82 2.84
C TYR A 174 5.75 -13.88 4.13
N GLU A 175 4.93 -14.91 4.34
CA GLU A 175 4.19 -15.12 5.58
C GLU A 175 5.12 -15.13 6.81
N ARG A 176 6.24 -15.86 6.75
CA ARG A 176 7.23 -15.90 7.83
C ARG A 176 7.74 -14.50 8.19
N VAL A 177 8.08 -13.70 7.19
CA VAL A 177 8.53 -12.32 7.38
C VAL A 177 7.42 -11.46 7.98
N VAL A 178 6.22 -11.49 7.40
CA VAL A 178 5.07 -10.73 7.89
C VAL A 178 4.75 -11.05 9.36
N ARG A 179 4.71 -12.33 9.72
CA ARG A 179 4.44 -12.74 11.10
C ARG A 179 5.53 -12.25 12.04
N ARG A 180 6.81 -12.45 11.70
CA ARG A 180 7.94 -12.00 12.53
C ARG A 180 7.90 -10.48 12.78
N LEU A 181 7.67 -9.68 11.73
CA LEU A 181 7.62 -8.22 11.87
C LEU A 181 6.37 -7.76 12.63
N THR A 182 5.24 -8.40 12.38
CA THR A 182 3.98 -8.11 13.08
C THR A 182 4.08 -8.42 14.56
N ASP A 183 4.67 -9.54 14.95
CA ASP A 183 4.85 -9.95 16.35
C ASP A 183 5.77 -8.96 17.08
N GLU A 184 6.85 -8.53 16.43
CA GLU A 184 7.75 -7.51 16.98
C GLU A 184 7.01 -6.20 17.28
N ILE A 185 6.28 -5.68 16.31
CA ILE A 185 5.52 -4.44 16.47
C ILE A 185 4.46 -4.59 17.56
N ARG A 186 3.74 -5.70 17.60
CA ARG A 186 2.61 -5.91 18.53
C ARG A 186 3.04 -6.22 19.95
N SER A 187 4.25 -6.74 20.14
CA SER A 187 4.84 -6.85 21.49
C SER A 187 4.92 -5.48 22.20
N ILE A 188 5.01 -4.39 21.42
CA ILE A 188 5.14 -3.00 21.89
C ILE A 188 3.82 -2.23 21.74
N SER A 189 3.14 -2.40 20.61
CA SER A 189 1.91 -1.71 20.22
C SER A 189 0.84 -2.71 19.77
N PRO A 190 0.16 -3.42 20.70
CA PRO A 190 -0.70 -4.58 20.41
C PRO A 190 -1.85 -4.32 19.45
N LYS A 191 -2.34 -3.07 19.36
CA LYS A 191 -3.47 -2.67 18.52
C LYS A 191 -3.07 -1.95 17.24
N ARG A 192 -1.77 -1.92 16.91
CA ARG A 192 -1.29 -1.22 15.71
C ARG A 192 -1.93 -1.83 14.45
N VAL A 193 -2.52 -0.97 13.62
CA VAL A 193 -2.91 -1.34 12.26
C VAL A 193 -1.64 -1.53 11.44
N ILE A 194 -1.54 -2.67 10.81
CA ILE A 194 -0.43 -3.03 9.93
C ILE A 194 -0.96 -3.18 8.51
N MET A 195 -0.30 -2.53 7.58
CA MET A 195 -0.57 -2.61 6.16
C MET A 195 0.47 -3.51 5.51
N ILE A 196 0.05 -4.36 4.60
CA ILE A 196 0.89 -5.37 3.97
C ILE A 196 0.66 -5.30 2.47
N ASP A 197 1.69 -5.01 1.72
CA ASP A 197 1.60 -5.04 0.27
C ASP A 197 1.37 -6.46 -0.21
N GLY A 198 0.46 -6.64 -1.16
CA GLY A 198 0.24 -7.92 -1.79
C GLY A 198 1.48 -8.40 -2.54
N LEU A 199 1.56 -9.69 -2.79
CA LEU A 199 2.57 -10.31 -3.64
C LEU A 199 2.40 -9.87 -5.11
N GLN A 200 3.40 -10.17 -5.94
CA GLN A 200 3.43 -9.76 -7.34
C GLN A 200 3.22 -8.25 -7.50
N TRP A 201 4.04 -7.48 -6.77
CA TRP A 201 4.00 -6.00 -6.77
C TRP A 201 2.63 -5.43 -6.39
N GLY A 202 1.95 -6.03 -5.41
CA GLY A 202 0.59 -5.65 -5.02
C GLY A 202 -0.50 -6.20 -5.94
N GLY A 203 -0.20 -7.19 -6.77
CA GLY A 203 -1.14 -7.79 -7.71
C GLY A 203 -2.06 -8.84 -7.10
N ARG A 204 -1.70 -9.47 -5.98
CA ARG A 204 -2.52 -10.47 -5.29
C ARG A 204 -2.32 -10.47 -3.78
N PRO A 205 -3.35 -10.84 -2.99
CA PRO A 205 -3.23 -10.90 -1.54
C PRO A 205 -2.41 -12.09 -1.06
N LEU A 206 -1.90 -11.97 0.17
CA LEU A 206 -1.39 -13.08 0.97
C LEU A 206 -2.50 -13.60 1.87
N LEU A 207 -3.13 -14.72 1.51
CA LEU A 207 -4.32 -15.21 2.22
C LEU A 207 -4.02 -15.91 3.55
N SER A 208 -2.82 -16.45 3.71
CA SER A 208 -2.42 -17.22 4.89
C SER A 208 -2.30 -16.43 6.20
N ILE A 209 -2.42 -15.09 6.15
CA ILE A 209 -2.31 -14.19 7.31
C ILE A 209 -3.66 -13.64 7.80
N GLN A 210 -4.79 -14.20 7.34
CA GLN A 210 -6.12 -13.69 7.70
C GLN A 210 -6.50 -13.90 9.18
N ASP A 211 -5.77 -14.75 9.90
CA ASP A 211 -5.85 -14.92 11.35
C ASP A 211 -5.27 -13.72 12.13
N LEU A 212 -4.40 -12.91 11.51
CA LEU A 212 -3.83 -11.74 12.15
C LEU A 212 -4.86 -10.60 12.22
N PRO A 213 -5.17 -10.05 13.42
CA PRO A 213 -6.12 -8.95 13.54
C PRO A 213 -5.53 -7.62 13.04
N ASN A 214 -6.37 -6.65 12.68
CA ASN A 214 -5.99 -5.29 12.27
C ASN A 214 -4.95 -5.26 11.13
N ILE A 215 -5.13 -6.15 10.15
CA ILE A 215 -4.35 -6.16 8.90
C ILE A 215 -5.18 -5.55 7.79
N ILE A 216 -4.54 -4.72 6.98
CA ILE A 216 -5.03 -4.21 5.70
C ILE A 216 -4.05 -4.65 4.63
N GLN A 217 -4.51 -5.23 3.53
CA GLN A 217 -3.63 -5.57 2.42
C GLN A 217 -3.69 -4.51 1.32
N CYS A 218 -2.52 -4.15 0.80
CA CYS A 218 -2.38 -3.07 -0.17
C CYS A 218 -2.22 -3.61 -1.59
N GLY A 219 -3.09 -3.13 -2.48
CA GLY A 219 -2.97 -3.31 -3.91
C GLY A 219 -2.30 -2.14 -4.61
N ARG A 220 -2.13 -2.30 -5.92
CA ARG A 220 -1.63 -1.28 -6.84
C ARG A 220 -2.64 -1.03 -7.96
N GLY A 221 -2.77 0.22 -8.37
CA GLY A 221 -3.67 0.65 -9.43
C GLY A 221 -2.90 1.19 -10.64
N TYR A 222 -1.94 0.42 -11.18
CA TYR A 222 -1.11 0.87 -12.29
C TYR A 222 -1.45 0.23 -13.64
N GLN A 223 -2.32 -0.79 -13.65
CA GLN A 223 -2.62 -1.46 -14.93
C GLN A 223 -3.59 -0.66 -15.81
N PRO A 224 -3.42 -0.69 -17.12
CA PRO A 224 -2.28 -1.25 -17.85
C PRO A 224 -1.05 -0.33 -17.77
N MET A 225 0.15 -0.92 -17.66
CA MET A 225 1.40 -0.17 -17.53
C MET A 225 1.65 0.75 -18.75
N LEU A 226 1.12 0.42 -19.91
CA LEU A 226 1.17 1.26 -21.12
C LEU A 226 0.52 2.64 -20.91
N ILE A 227 -0.41 2.78 -19.99
CA ILE A 227 -1.02 4.07 -19.62
C ILE A 227 -0.27 4.69 -18.42
N SER A 228 -0.17 3.94 -17.33
CA SER A 228 0.34 4.48 -16.08
C SER A 228 1.83 4.82 -16.11
N HIS A 229 2.63 4.10 -16.89
CA HIS A 229 4.10 4.25 -16.97
C HIS A 229 4.58 4.58 -18.38
N TYR A 230 3.76 5.22 -19.20
CA TYR A 230 4.14 5.59 -20.56
C TYR A 230 5.50 6.30 -20.57
N GLU A 231 6.45 5.82 -21.40
CA GLU A 231 7.84 6.28 -21.50
C GLU A 231 8.63 6.27 -20.17
N ALA A 232 8.23 5.48 -19.20
CA ALA A 232 8.99 5.28 -17.98
C ALA A 232 10.15 4.30 -18.24
N SER A 233 11.38 4.81 -18.32
CA SER A 233 12.56 4.00 -18.70
C SER A 233 12.86 2.88 -17.69
N TRP A 234 12.51 3.04 -16.42
CA TRP A 234 12.66 1.98 -15.40
C TRP A 234 11.70 0.80 -15.56
N VAL A 235 10.63 0.95 -16.40
CA VAL A 235 9.69 -0.12 -16.74
C VAL A 235 9.98 -0.69 -18.13
N PHE A 236 10.15 0.19 -19.14
CA PHE A 236 10.25 -0.20 -20.54
C PHE A 236 11.68 -0.14 -21.08
N GLY A 237 12.66 0.29 -20.27
CA GLY A 237 14.01 0.56 -20.74
C GLY A 237 14.06 1.75 -21.70
N ASP A 238 15.13 1.85 -22.50
CA ASP A 238 15.32 2.92 -23.48
C ASP A 238 14.70 2.55 -24.86
N HIS A 239 13.75 1.62 -24.91
CA HIS A 239 13.08 1.24 -26.14
C HIS A 239 11.97 2.22 -26.49
N PRO A 240 11.82 2.59 -27.76
CA PRO A 240 10.68 3.40 -28.21
C PRO A 240 9.36 2.70 -27.87
N MET A 241 8.38 3.48 -27.40
CA MET A 241 7.04 2.97 -27.17
C MET A 241 6.41 2.51 -28.49
N GLN A 242 5.71 1.38 -28.44
CA GLN A 242 5.03 0.84 -29.64
C GLN A 242 3.88 1.74 -30.09
N ILE A 243 3.24 2.46 -29.13
CA ILE A 243 2.15 3.39 -29.39
C ILE A 243 2.72 4.80 -29.30
N PRO A 244 2.71 5.59 -30.39
CA PRO A 244 3.11 6.99 -30.32
C PRO A 244 2.22 7.81 -29.38
N ARG A 245 2.79 8.82 -28.70
CA ARG A 245 2.08 9.65 -27.72
C ARG A 245 0.75 10.23 -28.23
N ASN A 246 0.72 10.68 -29.47
CA ASN A 246 -0.48 11.23 -30.13
C ASN A 246 -1.53 10.19 -30.53
N GLN A 247 -1.26 8.91 -30.37
CA GLN A 247 -2.18 7.79 -30.62
C GLN A 247 -2.57 7.09 -29.33
N LEU A 248 -1.92 7.41 -28.21
CA LEU A 248 -2.28 6.85 -26.91
C LEU A 248 -3.64 7.40 -26.49
N ALA A 249 -4.57 6.52 -26.16
CA ALA A 249 -5.93 6.86 -25.77
C ALA A 249 -6.42 5.98 -24.62
N TRP A 250 -7.46 6.43 -23.93
CA TRP A 250 -8.21 5.61 -23.01
C TRP A 250 -9.71 5.67 -23.39
N PRO A 251 -10.42 4.54 -23.57
CA PRO A 251 -9.93 3.14 -23.51
C PRO A 251 -8.82 2.84 -24.52
N LEU A 252 -8.01 1.78 -24.25
CA LEU A 252 -6.83 1.43 -25.04
C LEU A 252 -6.99 0.07 -25.69
N ASP A 253 -6.77 -0.01 -27.01
CA ASP A 253 -6.58 -1.26 -27.74
C ASP A 253 -5.10 -1.50 -27.98
N ALA A 254 -4.52 -2.50 -27.31
CA ALA A 254 -3.12 -2.86 -27.43
C ALA A 254 -2.89 -4.34 -27.14
N ASP A 255 -1.86 -4.94 -27.71
CA ASP A 255 -1.44 -6.32 -27.44
C ASP A 255 -2.57 -7.36 -27.54
N GLY A 256 -3.55 -7.12 -28.43
CA GLY A 256 -4.72 -7.97 -28.62
C GLY A 256 -5.78 -7.87 -27.49
N HIS A 257 -5.66 -6.88 -26.62
CA HIS A 257 -6.60 -6.61 -25.53
C HIS A 257 -7.29 -5.26 -25.71
N HIS A 258 -8.55 -5.20 -25.27
CA HIS A 258 -9.27 -3.95 -25.08
C HIS A 258 -9.26 -3.60 -23.59
N TYR A 259 -8.47 -2.58 -23.24
CA TYR A 259 -8.35 -2.08 -21.87
C TYR A 259 -9.35 -0.96 -21.66
N ASP A 260 -10.33 -1.21 -20.82
CA ASP A 260 -11.37 -0.26 -20.42
C ASP A 260 -11.70 -0.39 -18.93
N LYS A 261 -12.66 0.37 -18.44
CA LYS A 261 -13.16 0.27 -17.06
C LYS A 261 -13.59 -1.15 -16.69
N LYS A 262 -14.25 -1.88 -17.59
CA LYS A 262 -14.71 -3.25 -17.32
C LYS A 262 -13.54 -4.20 -17.14
N TRP A 263 -12.53 -4.05 -18.00
CA TRP A 263 -11.30 -4.83 -17.90
C TRP A 263 -10.60 -4.59 -16.56
N LEU A 264 -10.40 -3.30 -16.16
CA LEU A 264 -9.82 -2.94 -14.87
C LEU A 264 -10.60 -3.54 -13.70
N GLN A 265 -11.92 -3.41 -13.72
CA GLN A 265 -12.79 -3.93 -12.67
C GLN A 265 -12.72 -5.47 -12.58
N ALA A 266 -12.69 -6.17 -13.72
CA ALA A 266 -12.58 -7.62 -13.75
C ALA A 266 -11.22 -8.09 -13.20
N MET A 267 -10.13 -7.43 -13.60
CA MET A 267 -8.77 -7.71 -13.13
C MET A 267 -8.66 -7.53 -11.61
N LEU A 268 -9.09 -6.38 -11.09
CA LEU A 268 -9.03 -6.08 -9.65
C LEU A 268 -9.92 -7.03 -8.83
N ARG A 269 -11.12 -7.34 -9.30
CA ARG A 269 -12.00 -8.31 -8.64
C ARG A 269 -11.37 -9.69 -8.60
N LYS A 270 -10.86 -10.18 -9.73
CA LYS A 270 -10.20 -11.49 -9.78
C LYS A 270 -9.07 -11.59 -8.74
N SER A 271 -8.28 -10.52 -8.58
CA SER A 271 -7.17 -10.49 -7.64
C SER A 271 -7.62 -10.45 -6.17
N TRP A 272 -8.60 -9.61 -5.84
CA TRP A 272 -8.87 -9.24 -4.44
C TRP A 272 -10.13 -9.90 -3.84
N THR A 273 -11.04 -10.45 -4.65
CA THR A 273 -12.24 -11.16 -4.14
C THR A 273 -11.91 -12.23 -3.10
N PRO A 274 -10.88 -13.10 -3.27
CA PRO A 274 -10.58 -14.11 -2.27
C PRO A 274 -10.27 -13.55 -0.88
N LEU A 275 -9.67 -12.37 -0.81
CA LEU A 275 -9.41 -11.67 0.45
C LEU A 275 -10.70 -11.11 1.06
N LEU A 276 -11.53 -10.48 0.23
CA LEU A 276 -12.78 -9.86 0.66
C LEU A 276 -13.79 -10.91 1.17
N GLU A 277 -13.87 -12.06 0.53
CA GLU A 277 -14.71 -13.20 0.96
C GLU A 277 -14.31 -13.74 2.34
N GLN A 278 -13.04 -13.59 2.72
CA GLN A 278 -12.54 -13.91 4.06
C GLN A 278 -12.70 -12.75 5.07
N GLY A 279 -13.39 -11.67 4.66
CA GLY A 279 -13.60 -10.48 5.50
C GLY A 279 -12.33 -9.63 5.68
N GLY A 280 -11.37 -9.75 4.77
CA GLY A 280 -10.17 -8.91 4.75
C GLY A 280 -10.44 -7.49 4.21
N HIS A 281 -9.45 -6.63 4.32
CA HIS A 281 -9.49 -5.23 3.92
C HIS A 281 -8.49 -4.95 2.81
N VAL A 282 -8.91 -4.19 1.80
CA VAL A 282 -8.07 -3.75 0.67
C VAL A 282 -7.89 -2.24 0.71
N PHE A 283 -6.67 -1.79 0.50
CA PHE A 283 -6.30 -0.40 0.30
C PHE A 283 -5.44 -0.27 -0.96
N ILE A 284 -5.68 0.71 -1.80
CA ILE A 284 -4.81 0.95 -2.97
C ILE A 284 -3.69 1.90 -2.54
N GLY A 285 -2.54 1.31 -2.20
CA GLY A 285 -1.40 2.03 -1.64
C GLY A 285 -0.73 2.97 -2.62
N GLU A 286 -0.80 2.63 -3.91
CA GLU A 286 -0.26 3.45 -4.99
C GLU A 286 -1.07 3.28 -6.26
N PHE A 287 -1.29 4.38 -6.98
CA PHE A 287 -1.80 4.47 -8.35
C PHE A 287 -1.45 5.85 -8.89
N GLY A 288 -1.49 6.03 -10.19
CA GLY A 288 -1.13 7.29 -10.82
C GLY A 288 -0.59 7.07 -12.23
N SER A 289 -0.33 8.15 -12.95
CA SER A 289 0.25 8.09 -14.29
C SER A 289 1.45 8.99 -14.43
N HIS A 290 2.50 8.45 -15.07
CA HIS A 290 3.73 9.17 -15.38
C HIS A 290 3.43 10.41 -16.23
N ASN A 291 4.19 11.47 -16.05
CA ASN A 291 3.97 12.75 -16.72
C ASN A 291 4.13 12.75 -18.24
N HIS A 292 4.65 11.68 -18.82
CA HIS A 292 4.71 11.50 -20.29
C HIS A 292 3.38 10.97 -20.86
N THR A 293 2.50 10.38 -20.05
CA THR A 293 1.15 10.04 -20.48
C THR A 293 0.38 11.31 -20.82
N PRO A 294 -0.28 11.43 -21.99
CA PRO A 294 -1.09 12.60 -22.32
C PRO A 294 -2.09 12.92 -21.22
N HIS A 295 -2.24 14.19 -20.89
CA HIS A 295 -3.01 14.64 -19.70
C HIS A 295 -4.47 14.14 -19.73
N GLN A 296 -5.15 14.29 -20.88
CA GLN A 296 -6.54 13.83 -20.96
C GLN A 296 -6.66 12.30 -20.80
N VAL A 297 -5.75 11.53 -21.38
CA VAL A 297 -5.70 10.07 -21.22
C VAL A 297 -5.47 9.68 -19.76
N ALA A 298 -4.57 10.39 -19.10
CA ALA A 298 -4.33 10.22 -17.66
C ALA A 298 -5.58 10.48 -16.82
N LEU A 299 -6.30 11.56 -17.09
CA LEU A 299 -7.52 11.91 -16.37
C LEU A 299 -8.64 10.89 -16.58
N ASP A 300 -8.88 10.47 -17.81
CA ASP A 300 -9.94 9.50 -18.13
C ASP A 300 -9.66 8.14 -17.49
N TRP A 301 -8.41 7.69 -17.54
CA TRP A 301 -7.98 6.45 -16.89
C TRP A 301 -8.02 6.53 -15.36
N LEU A 302 -7.63 7.66 -14.77
CA LEU A 302 -7.72 7.89 -13.32
C LEU A 302 -9.17 7.92 -12.84
N ASP A 303 -10.09 8.54 -13.60
CA ASP A 303 -11.52 8.61 -13.26
C ASP A 303 -12.12 7.20 -13.15
N ASP A 304 -11.81 6.32 -14.11
CA ASP A 304 -12.25 4.92 -14.07
C ASP A 304 -11.67 4.13 -12.89
N ASN A 305 -10.37 4.30 -12.58
CA ASN A 305 -9.76 3.68 -11.42
C ASN A 305 -10.43 4.13 -10.11
N LEU A 306 -10.57 5.44 -9.93
CA LEU A 306 -11.18 6.05 -8.74
C LEU A 306 -12.64 5.61 -8.56
N ALA A 307 -13.41 5.54 -9.65
CA ALA A 307 -14.76 5.03 -9.63
C ALA A 307 -14.80 3.57 -9.15
N ILE A 308 -13.89 2.71 -9.64
CA ILE A 308 -13.79 1.31 -9.20
C ILE A 308 -13.41 1.23 -7.72
N PHE A 309 -12.47 2.05 -7.24
CA PHE A 309 -12.08 2.06 -5.82
C PHE A 309 -13.26 2.48 -4.95
N GLN A 310 -14.03 3.50 -5.34
CA GLN A 310 -15.21 3.96 -4.63
C GLN A 310 -16.32 2.89 -4.62
N GLU A 311 -16.61 2.25 -5.75
CA GLU A 311 -17.61 1.18 -5.88
C GLU A 311 -17.29 -0.02 -4.95
N ASN A 312 -16.01 -0.32 -4.73
CA ASN A 312 -15.56 -1.39 -3.84
C ASN A 312 -15.34 -0.93 -2.38
N GLY A 313 -15.49 0.36 -2.08
CA GLY A 313 -15.25 0.91 -0.75
C GLY A 313 -13.78 0.88 -0.33
N TRP A 314 -12.84 0.89 -1.27
CA TRP A 314 -11.41 0.90 -1.00
C TRP A 314 -10.88 2.30 -0.77
N GLY A 315 -10.00 2.45 0.22
CA GLY A 315 -9.18 3.63 0.39
C GLY A 315 -8.04 3.66 -0.63
N TRP A 316 -7.43 4.84 -0.83
CA TRP A 316 -6.39 5.00 -1.81
C TRP A 316 -5.39 6.12 -1.49
N ALA A 317 -4.19 6.01 -2.06
CA ALA A 317 -3.17 7.05 -2.05
C ALA A 317 -2.56 7.21 -3.44
N LEU A 318 -2.67 8.42 -4.01
CA LEU A 318 -2.03 8.75 -5.29
C LEU A 318 -0.51 8.68 -5.15
N TRP A 319 0.15 8.13 -6.14
CA TRP A 319 1.59 8.23 -6.30
C TRP A 319 1.91 9.35 -7.29
N ASN A 320 2.28 10.58 -6.86
CA ASN A 320 2.52 11.09 -5.54
C ASN A 320 1.80 12.45 -5.34
N LEU A 321 2.07 13.21 -4.27
CA LEU A 321 1.61 14.61 -4.16
C LEU A 321 2.35 15.50 -5.15
N SER A 322 3.70 15.55 -5.04
CA SER A 322 4.59 16.35 -5.86
C SER A 322 5.60 15.47 -6.60
N GLY A 323 5.77 15.70 -7.89
CA GLY A 323 6.65 14.92 -8.77
C GLY A 323 5.93 14.30 -9.96
N SER A 324 6.61 13.45 -10.74
CA SER A 324 6.20 13.02 -12.09
C SER A 324 4.84 12.32 -12.20
N PHE A 325 4.26 11.85 -11.12
CA PHE A 325 2.92 11.26 -11.07
C PHE A 325 1.92 12.13 -10.30
N GLY A 326 2.38 13.24 -9.72
CA GLY A 326 1.64 14.05 -8.78
C GLY A 326 0.74 15.09 -9.41
N ILE A 327 -0.02 15.74 -8.52
CA ILE A 327 -0.81 16.94 -8.86
C ILE A 327 0.03 18.20 -8.79
N MET A 328 1.18 18.17 -8.11
CA MET A 328 2.10 19.31 -7.97
C MET A 328 3.44 19.00 -8.64
N ASP A 329 3.99 20.01 -9.34
CA ASP A 329 5.32 19.99 -9.96
C ASP A 329 5.58 18.74 -10.81
N SER A 330 4.56 18.23 -11.49
CA SER A 330 4.67 16.99 -12.25
C SER A 330 5.46 17.15 -13.54
N HIS A 331 5.64 18.37 -14.03
CA HIS A 331 6.31 18.69 -15.29
C HIS A 331 5.68 17.98 -16.51
N ARG A 332 4.37 17.71 -16.47
CA ARG A 332 3.64 17.19 -17.62
C ARG A 332 3.52 18.29 -18.67
N GLU A 333 3.88 18.03 -19.91
CA GLU A 333 4.02 19.06 -20.95
C GLU A 333 2.68 19.69 -21.39
N ASP A 334 1.60 18.93 -21.34
CA ASP A 334 0.27 19.30 -21.83
C ASP A 334 -0.71 19.68 -20.69
N VAL A 335 -0.19 20.22 -19.58
CA VAL A 335 -0.97 20.78 -18.46
C VAL A 335 -0.82 22.30 -18.43
N ASP A 336 -1.96 22.98 -18.35
CA ASP A 336 -2.02 24.39 -17.97
C ASP A 336 -2.01 24.49 -16.45
N TYR A 337 -0.84 24.74 -15.89
CA TYR A 337 -0.62 24.79 -14.45
C TYR A 337 -1.07 26.10 -13.84
N GLU A 338 -1.70 26.00 -12.68
CA GLU A 338 -1.94 27.12 -11.78
C GLU A 338 -0.70 27.36 -10.88
N ASP A 339 -0.34 28.64 -10.66
CA ASP A 339 0.59 28.97 -9.59
C ASP A 339 -0.10 28.80 -8.24
N PHE A 340 0.44 27.92 -7.40
CA PHE A 340 -0.08 27.62 -6.08
C PHE A 340 1.04 27.64 -5.06
N HIS A 341 1.16 28.77 -4.34
CA HIS A 341 2.23 28.99 -3.35
C HIS A 341 3.64 28.80 -3.91
N GLY A 342 3.87 29.13 -5.18
CA GLY A 342 5.16 28.99 -5.87
C GLY A 342 5.39 27.58 -6.47
N HIS A 343 4.39 26.70 -6.40
CA HIS A 343 4.35 25.40 -7.05
C HIS A 343 3.46 25.41 -8.29
N LYS A 344 3.69 24.47 -9.18
CA LYS A 344 2.87 24.24 -10.38
C LYS A 344 1.80 23.20 -10.08
N LEU A 345 0.54 23.65 -9.88
CA LEU A 345 -0.58 22.77 -9.55
C LEU A 345 -1.37 22.37 -10.81
N ASP A 346 -1.55 21.08 -11.01
CA ASP A 346 -2.54 20.52 -11.96
C ASP A 346 -3.94 20.59 -11.33
N ARG A 347 -4.63 21.71 -11.58
CA ARG A 347 -5.97 21.95 -11.03
C ARG A 347 -7.00 20.94 -11.54
N ARG A 348 -6.88 20.48 -12.78
CA ARG A 348 -7.82 19.51 -13.35
C ARG A 348 -7.69 18.14 -12.68
N MET A 349 -6.47 17.68 -12.46
CA MET A 349 -6.26 16.43 -11.73
C MET A 349 -6.71 16.53 -10.28
N LEU A 350 -6.43 17.63 -9.58
CA LEU A 350 -6.95 17.86 -8.23
C LEU A 350 -8.48 17.81 -8.21
N GLN A 351 -9.16 18.51 -9.13
CA GLN A 351 -10.62 18.50 -9.22
C GLN A 351 -11.18 17.10 -9.49
N LEU A 352 -10.50 16.29 -10.30
CA LEU A 352 -10.85 14.90 -10.51
C LEU A 352 -10.78 14.11 -9.20
N LEU A 353 -9.68 14.19 -8.46
CA LEU A 353 -9.52 13.49 -7.19
C LEU A 353 -10.60 13.88 -6.17
N LEU A 354 -10.96 15.17 -6.12
CA LEU A 354 -11.97 15.70 -5.19
C LEU A 354 -13.39 15.15 -5.43
N LYS A 355 -13.72 14.62 -6.61
CA LYS A 355 -14.99 13.92 -6.84
C LYS A 355 -15.11 12.64 -6.00
N TYR A 356 -14.00 12.11 -5.50
CA TYR A 356 -13.89 10.81 -4.85
C TYR A 356 -13.41 10.87 -3.38
N VAL A 357 -13.41 12.06 -2.79
CA VAL A 357 -13.03 12.31 -1.37
C VAL A 357 -14.20 12.14 -0.41
#